data_0824c9aa50a7db24301430ecce1d6ee0
#
_entry.id   0824c9aa50a7db24301430ecce1d6ee0
#
_cell.length_a   1.000
_cell.length_b   1.000
_cell.length_c   1.000
_cell.angle_alpha   90.00
_cell.angle_beta   90.00
_cell.angle_gamma   90.00
#
_symmetry.space_group_name_H-M   'P 1'
#
loop_
_entity.id
_entity.type
_entity.pdbx_description
1 polymer ?
#
loop_
_entity_poly.entity_id
_entity_poly.type
_entity_poly.pdbx_seq_one_letter_code
_entity_poly.pdbx_strand_id
1 'polypeptide(L)'
;MAHEVVRQTLPLLEEEDGRDLYYLPDLPEEDPYAAGHRTCAGCGPAIQYRWVLKAAGQDTVVAGPTGCMYVANSTYLCTPYTVPWAHTPIASGGAFTSGIAAGYEAMIRKGRYPGPYPNILVMAGDGSAADIGIGSISGALYRNHDALFVCYDNECYANTGIQTSPTTPYAGMTTFTPFGKAIPEGKKLPPKNLAKMMAEGHPHCYVATTTVGYPVDLMNKTRKGLNHVGAAFLHCYTPCQKGWVYQTSMTVELGRRVVESGLWPVWEYDPAGREYRYFHPPVQRPVTDYLAMQGRFGHLLPEHVATMQAAADRNWAAIGMDVPRHLRDLEDPARHQRLKDEEYSMPVNRGVGA
;
A
#
# COMPACT_ATOMS: atom_id res chain seq x y z
N MET A 1 21.07 -6.12 36.75
CA MET A 1 21.67 -5.85 35.41
C MET A 1 20.52 -5.63 34.43
N ALA A 2 20.61 -4.63 33.59
CA ALA A 2 19.60 -4.44 32.52
C ALA A 2 19.83 -5.52 31.44
N HIS A 3 18.79 -6.25 31.07
CA HIS A 3 18.88 -7.22 29.96
C HIS A 3 18.96 -6.49 28.63
N GLU A 4 19.79 -6.97 27.72
CA GLU A 4 19.93 -6.46 26.38
C GLU A 4 18.68 -6.81 25.54
N VAL A 5 18.28 -5.91 24.68
CA VAL A 5 17.14 -6.13 23.75
C VAL A 5 17.67 -6.88 22.53
N VAL A 6 17.43 -8.19 22.50
CA VAL A 6 17.81 -9.05 21.39
C VAL A 6 16.71 -9.07 20.34
N ARG A 7 17.06 -8.94 19.07
CA ARG A 7 16.16 -9.00 17.91
C ARG A 7 16.44 -10.22 17.06
N GLN A 8 15.40 -10.72 16.40
CA GLN A 8 15.54 -11.73 15.34
C GLN A 8 15.80 -11.03 14.00
N THR A 9 16.70 -11.61 13.20
CA THR A 9 16.89 -11.18 11.80
C THR A 9 16.11 -12.11 10.89
N LEU A 10 15.23 -11.56 10.09
CA LEU A 10 14.41 -12.30 9.13
C LEU A 10 15.21 -12.49 7.82
N PRO A 11 15.40 -13.73 7.33
CA PRO A 11 16.07 -13.98 6.07
C PRO A 11 15.25 -13.36 4.92
N LEU A 12 15.92 -12.79 3.92
CA LEU A 12 15.28 -12.32 2.70
C LEU A 12 14.94 -13.53 1.80
N LEU A 13 13.90 -13.41 1.01
CA LEU A 13 13.62 -14.34 -0.07
C LEU A 13 14.66 -14.12 -1.17
N GLU A 14 15.12 -15.20 -1.78
CA GLU A 14 16.05 -15.09 -2.91
C GLU A 14 15.34 -14.38 -4.08
N GLU A 15 16.03 -13.41 -4.66
CA GLU A 15 15.63 -12.73 -5.87
C GLU A 15 16.55 -13.23 -6.98
N GLU A 16 16.08 -14.13 -7.85
CA GLU A 16 16.78 -14.47 -9.08
C GLU A 16 16.44 -13.46 -10.18
N ASP A 17 17.43 -13.04 -10.96
CA ASP A 17 17.35 -12.01 -11.99
C ASP A 17 16.04 -12.04 -12.83
N GLY A 18 15.07 -11.22 -12.44
CA GLY A 18 13.86 -10.89 -13.22
C GLY A 18 12.80 -11.99 -13.34
N ARG A 19 13.00 -13.18 -12.76
CA ARG A 19 12.02 -14.30 -12.78
C ARG A 19 11.11 -14.32 -11.56
N ASP A 20 11.49 -13.67 -10.48
CA ASP A 20 10.93 -13.83 -9.14
C ASP A 20 9.61 -13.13 -8.91
N LEU A 21 9.10 -12.43 -9.89
CA LEU A 21 7.78 -11.83 -9.84
C LEU A 21 6.65 -12.87 -9.77
N TYR A 22 6.91 -14.11 -10.15
CA TYR A 22 5.88 -15.16 -10.32
C TYR A 22 6.20 -16.49 -9.66
N TYR A 23 7.46 -16.72 -9.27
CA TYR A 23 7.88 -17.99 -8.67
C TYR A 23 8.09 -17.80 -7.17
N LEU A 24 7.36 -18.57 -6.36
CA LEU A 24 7.32 -18.46 -4.90
C LEU A 24 7.65 -19.81 -4.24
N PRO A 25 8.83 -20.43 -4.56
CA PRO A 25 9.13 -21.77 -4.02
C PRO A 25 9.35 -21.78 -2.51
N ASP A 26 9.79 -20.65 -1.92
CA ASP A 26 10.25 -20.56 -0.53
C ASP A 26 9.33 -19.70 0.35
N LEU A 27 8.03 -19.70 0.04
CA LEU A 27 7.07 -19.01 0.89
C LEU A 27 6.98 -19.67 2.26
N PRO A 28 6.94 -18.87 3.35
CA PRO A 28 6.64 -19.41 4.66
C PRO A 28 5.33 -20.20 4.65
N GLU A 29 5.34 -21.42 5.15
CA GLU A 29 4.13 -22.27 5.23
C GLU A 29 3.11 -21.66 6.19
N GLU A 30 3.58 -21.06 7.28
CA GLU A 30 2.74 -20.39 8.28
C GLU A 30 1.94 -19.23 7.69
N ASP A 31 0.69 -19.13 8.09
CA ASP A 31 -0.22 -18.09 7.64
C ASP A 31 -0.87 -17.38 8.85
N PRO A 32 -0.21 -16.33 9.40
CA PRO A 32 -0.73 -15.59 10.55
C PRO A 32 -2.01 -14.80 10.26
N TYR A 33 -2.45 -14.77 9.01
CA TYR A 33 -3.73 -14.23 8.58
C TYR A 33 -4.59 -15.34 7.99
N ALA A 34 -5.38 -15.97 8.86
CA ALA A 34 -6.15 -17.16 8.51
C ALA A 34 -7.24 -16.89 7.46
N ALA A 35 -7.58 -17.93 6.72
CA ALA A 35 -8.73 -17.91 5.80
C ALA A 35 -10.05 -17.69 6.56
N GLY A 36 -11.08 -17.21 5.86
CA GLY A 36 -12.40 -16.95 6.44
C GLY A 36 -12.58 -15.52 6.98
N HIS A 37 -11.65 -14.62 6.69
CA HIS A 37 -11.82 -13.18 6.95
C HIS A 37 -13.03 -12.59 6.20
N ARG A 38 -13.60 -11.50 6.70
CA ARG A 38 -14.82 -10.87 6.17
C ARG A 38 -14.54 -9.69 5.21
N THR A 39 -13.40 -9.66 4.58
CA THR A 39 -13.10 -8.66 3.56
C THR A 39 -13.80 -8.98 2.24
N CYS A 40 -13.88 -7.98 1.35
CA CYS A 40 -14.47 -8.16 0.02
C CYS A 40 -13.71 -9.21 -0.80
N ALA A 41 -14.38 -9.88 -1.73
CA ALA A 41 -13.71 -10.69 -2.74
C ALA A 41 -12.75 -9.82 -3.57
N GLY A 42 -11.51 -10.27 -3.79
CA GLY A 42 -10.49 -9.49 -4.49
C GLY A 42 -9.98 -8.25 -3.74
N CYS A 43 -10.10 -8.23 -2.42
CA CYS A 43 -9.63 -7.11 -1.60
C CYS A 43 -8.10 -6.99 -1.60
N GLY A 44 -7.55 -5.92 -2.21
CA GLY A 44 -6.11 -5.66 -2.23
C GLY A 44 -5.48 -5.56 -0.84
N PRO A 45 -6.06 -4.80 0.11
CA PRO A 45 -5.60 -4.79 1.49
C PRO A 45 -5.53 -6.17 2.14
N ALA A 46 -6.47 -7.08 1.89
CA ALA A 46 -6.41 -8.43 2.45
C ALA A 46 -5.25 -9.27 1.86
N ILE A 47 -4.97 -9.12 0.57
CA ILE A 47 -3.80 -9.73 -0.08
C ILE A 47 -2.51 -9.21 0.57
N GLN A 48 -2.39 -7.89 0.74
CA GLN A 48 -1.24 -7.28 1.40
C GLN A 48 -1.06 -7.77 2.85
N TYR A 49 -2.14 -7.82 3.65
CA TYR A 49 -2.08 -8.31 5.03
C TYR A 49 -1.53 -9.72 5.12
N ARG A 50 -1.98 -10.59 4.22
CA ARG A 50 -1.50 -11.97 4.18
C ARG A 50 0.00 -12.04 3.89
N TRP A 51 0.49 -11.32 2.87
CA TRP A 51 1.91 -11.33 2.51
C TRP A 51 2.79 -10.69 3.57
N VAL A 52 2.37 -9.56 4.15
CA VAL A 52 3.10 -8.88 5.21
C VAL A 52 3.21 -9.78 6.45
N LEU A 53 2.11 -10.41 6.87
CA LEU A 53 2.12 -11.27 8.04
C LEU A 53 2.89 -12.58 7.80
N LYS A 54 2.82 -13.16 6.60
CA LYS A 54 3.69 -14.29 6.22
C LYS A 54 5.18 -13.91 6.28
N ALA A 55 5.52 -12.71 5.82
CA ALA A 55 6.90 -12.22 5.88
C ALA A 55 7.39 -11.98 7.31
N ALA A 56 6.51 -11.51 8.18
CA ALA A 56 6.82 -11.17 9.58
C ALA A 56 6.87 -12.40 10.51
N GLY A 57 6.09 -13.45 10.22
CA GLY A 57 6.03 -14.67 11.03
C GLY A 57 5.22 -14.54 12.32
N GLN A 58 5.26 -15.59 13.16
CA GLN A 58 4.43 -15.72 14.38
C GLN A 58 4.87 -14.82 15.53
N ASP A 59 6.16 -14.47 15.63
CA ASP A 59 6.69 -13.59 16.69
C ASP A 59 6.36 -12.12 16.39
N THR A 60 5.08 -11.85 16.11
CA THR A 60 4.59 -10.56 15.64
C THR A 60 3.45 -10.06 16.52
N VAL A 61 3.45 -8.74 16.78
CA VAL A 61 2.33 -8.02 17.39
C VAL A 61 1.79 -7.04 16.36
N VAL A 62 0.49 -7.13 16.05
CA VAL A 62 -0.17 -6.28 15.06
C VAL A 62 -1.03 -5.23 15.75
N ALA A 63 -0.80 -3.98 15.44
CA ALA A 63 -1.68 -2.89 15.83
C ALA A 63 -2.22 -2.19 14.58
N GLY A 64 -3.40 -1.63 14.66
CA GLY A 64 -3.88 -0.83 13.55
C GLY A 64 -5.06 0.05 13.85
N PRO A 65 -5.03 1.24 13.25
CA PRO A 65 -6.13 2.17 13.33
C PRO A 65 -7.33 1.70 12.54
N THR A 66 -8.51 2.13 12.96
CA THR A 66 -9.80 1.82 12.32
C THR A 66 -9.72 2.06 10.80
N GLY A 67 -10.21 1.10 10.05
CA GLY A 67 -10.28 1.07 8.59
C GLY A 67 -10.86 -0.24 8.12
N CYS A 68 -10.94 -0.47 6.81
CA CYS A 68 -11.52 -1.70 6.24
C CYS A 68 -11.01 -2.97 6.92
N MET A 69 -9.69 -3.07 7.09
CA MET A 69 -9.08 -4.31 7.56
C MET A 69 -9.39 -4.61 9.04
N TYR A 70 -9.48 -3.58 9.88
CA TYR A 70 -9.83 -3.80 11.28
C TYR A 70 -11.34 -3.96 11.48
N VAL A 71 -12.17 -3.20 10.76
CA VAL A 71 -13.62 -3.35 10.84
C VAL A 71 -14.07 -4.73 10.33
N ALA A 72 -13.52 -5.19 9.21
CA ALA A 72 -13.87 -6.50 8.64
C ALA A 72 -13.32 -7.69 9.45
N ASN A 73 -12.28 -7.49 10.25
CA ASN A 73 -11.54 -8.57 10.90
C ASN A 73 -11.63 -8.58 12.43
N SER A 74 -12.34 -7.62 13.03
CA SER A 74 -12.55 -7.51 14.48
C SER A 74 -14.01 -7.77 14.90
N THR A 75 -14.71 -8.64 14.21
CA THR A 75 -16.08 -8.99 14.54
C THR A 75 -16.15 -9.84 15.79
N TYR A 76 -17.28 -9.71 16.53
CA TYR A 76 -17.50 -10.41 17.77
C TYR A 76 -17.25 -11.92 17.64
N LEU A 77 -16.41 -12.45 18.55
CA LEU A 77 -15.98 -13.86 18.62
C LEU A 77 -15.25 -14.40 17.37
N CYS A 78 -14.77 -13.54 16.46
CA CYS A 78 -14.13 -14.02 15.24
C CYS A 78 -13.06 -13.00 14.75
N THR A 79 -11.83 -13.48 14.62
CA THR A 79 -10.74 -12.73 14.01
C THR A 79 -9.86 -13.66 13.16
N PRO A 80 -9.33 -13.23 12.03
CA PRO A 80 -8.38 -14.01 11.24
C PRO A 80 -6.93 -13.90 11.73
N TYR A 81 -6.63 -13.03 12.69
CA TYR A 81 -5.27 -12.90 13.22
C TYR A 81 -4.95 -14.05 14.17
N THR A 82 -3.88 -14.81 13.89
CA THR A 82 -3.36 -15.86 14.77
C THR A 82 -2.22 -15.36 15.65
N VAL A 83 -1.88 -14.10 15.55
CA VAL A 83 -0.89 -13.36 16.35
C VAL A 83 -1.60 -12.35 17.27
N PRO A 84 -0.97 -11.88 18.35
CA PRO A 84 -1.51 -10.78 19.16
C PRO A 84 -1.83 -9.55 18.31
N TRP A 85 -3.02 -8.99 18.49
CA TRP A 85 -3.46 -7.85 17.72
C TRP A 85 -4.27 -6.86 18.56
N ALA A 86 -4.27 -5.59 18.13
CA ALA A 86 -5.05 -4.54 18.77
C ALA A 86 -5.64 -3.56 17.75
N HIS A 87 -6.90 -3.19 17.96
CA HIS A 87 -7.61 -2.18 17.18
C HIS A 87 -7.56 -0.84 17.92
N THR A 88 -7.19 0.22 17.23
CA THR A 88 -7.07 1.58 17.78
C THR A 88 -7.96 2.57 17.04
N PRO A 89 -8.30 3.72 17.63
CA PRO A 89 -8.94 4.82 16.89
C PRO A 89 -8.14 5.21 15.66
N ILE A 90 -8.81 5.65 14.59
CA ILE A 90 -8.23 5.88 13.27
C ILE A 90 -7.03 6.84 13.27
N ALA A 91 -6.97 7.80 14.19
CA ALA A 91 -5.89 8.78 14.30
C ALA A 91 -4.70 8.34 15.16
N SER A 92 -4.84 7.25 15.96
CA SER A 92 -3.91 6.99 17.07
C SER A 92 -2.89 5.87 16.82
N GLY A 93 -2.84 5.30 15.62
CA GLY A 93 -1.97 4.16 15.32
C GLY A 93 -0.50 4.37 15.72
N GLY A 94 0.08 5.52 15.40
CA GLY A 94 1.47 5.84 15.76
C GLY A 94 1.68 5.98 17.27
N ALA A 95 0.81 6.67 17.97
CA ALA A 95 0.92 6.87 19.42
C ALA A 95 0.76 5.56 20.19
N PHE A 96 -0.21 4.72 19.78
CA PHE A 96 -0.44 3.42 20.39
C PHE A 96 0.78 2.50 20.20
N THR A 97 1.35 2.47 19.01
CA THR A 97 2.55 1.68 18.69
C THR A 97 3.77 2.14 19.46
N SER A 98 3.95 3.45 19.63
CA SER A 98 4.98 4.00 20.52
C SER A 98 4.86 3.41 21.94
N GLY A 99 3.64 3.25 22.44
CA GLY A 99 3.37 2.63 23.74
C GLY A 99 3.72 1.14 23.76
N ILE A 100 3.38 0.39 22.70
CA ILE A 100 3.74 -1.04 22.59
C ILE A 100 5.26 -1.22 22.58
N ALA A 101 5.96 -0.49 21.70
CA ALA A 101 7.42 -0.56 21.56
C ALA A 101 8.12 -0.25 22.90
N ALA A 102 7.81 0.88 23.50
CA ALA A 102 8.36 1.27 24.78
C ALA A 102 8.03 0.27 25.92
N GLY A 103 6.82 -0.31 25.88
CA GLY A 103 6.39 -1.34 26.83
C GLY A 103 7.22 -2.61 26.74
N TYR A 104 7.43 -3.17 25.55
CA TYR A 104 8.28 -4.35 25.35
C TYR A 104 9.72 -4.09 25.75
N GLU A 105 10.30 -2.97 25.33
CA GLU A 105 11.65 -2.60 25.75
C GLU A 105 11.78 -2.51 27.28
N ALA A 106 10.80 -1.90 27.95
CA ALA A 106 10.83 -1.79 29.42
C ALA A 106 10.68 -3.16 30.08
N MET A 107 9.83 -4.04 29.55
CA MET A 107 9.66 -5.40 30.10
C MET A 107 10.93 -6.25 29.92
N ILE A 108 11.56 -6.19 28.74
CA ILE A 108 12.83 -6.89 28.48
C ILE A 108 13.91 -6.39 29.43
N ARG A 109 14.15 -5.06 29.51
CA ARG A 109 15.16 -4.49 30.42
C ARG A 109 14.95 -4.83 31.88
N LYS A 110 13.70 -5.05 32.31
CA LYS A 110 13.35 -5.47 33.67
C LYS A 110 13.35 -6.98 33.87
N GLY A 111 13.69 -7.79 32.86
CA GLY A 111 13.64 -9.24 32.91
C GLY A 111 12.24 -9.83 33.11
N ARG A 112 11.19 -9.08 32.70
CA ARG A 112 9.79 -9.52 32.81
C ARG A 112 9.24 -10.12 31.51
N TYR A 113 9.98 -10.04 30.43
CA TYR A 113 9.68 -10.66 29.15
C TYR A 113 10.90 -11.49 28.73
N PRO A 114 10.79 -12.82 28.66
CA PRO A 114 11.93 -13.70 28.44
C PRO A 114 12.27 -13.92 26.95
N GLY A 115 11.40 -13.50 26.05
CA GLY A 115 11.58 -13.65 24.60
C GLY A 115 12.42 -12.52 23.97
N PRO A 116 12.77 -12.69 22.70
CA PRO A 116 13.33 -11.60 21.91
C PRO A 116 12.31 -10.48 21.72
N TYR A 117 12.78 -9.30 21.30
CA TYR A 117 11.88 -8.22 20.93
C TYR A 117 11.00 -8.66 19.75
N PRO A 118 9.65 -8.60 19.87
CA PRO A 118 8.77 -9.08 18.82
C PRO A 118 8.77 -8.13 17.61
N ASN A 119 8.39 -8.64 16.46
CA ASN A 119 8.09 -7.79 15.30
C ASN A 119 6.83 -6.97 15.59
N ILE A 120 6.95 -5.64 15.60
CA ILE A 120 5.81 -4.76 15.82
C ILE A 120 5.36 -4.20 14.47
N LEU A 121 4.14 -4.55 14.07
CA LEU A 121 3.50 -4.10 12.84
C LEU A 121 2.36 -3.13 13.13
N VAL A 122 2.36 -1.99 12.41
CA VAL A 122 1.23 -1.07 12.39
C VAL A 122 0.67 -1.02 10.98
N MET A 123 -0.55 -1.48 10.80
CA MET A 123 -1.14 -1.60 9.47
C MET A 123 -2.32 -0.61 9.35
N ALA A 124 -2.08 0.51 8.68
CA ALA A 124 -3.01 1.64 8.55
C ALA A 124 -3.49 1.80 7.11
N GLY A 125 -4.75 2.21 6.91
CA GLY A 125 -5.22 2.69 5.61
C GLY A 125 -4.68 4.07 5.26
N ASP A 126 -4.75 4.43 3.99
CA ASP A 126 -4.31 5.73 3.47
C ASP A 126 -5.01 6.92 4.14
N GLY A 127 -6.30 6.82 4.42
CA GLY A 127 -7.03 7.84 5.19
C GLY A 127 -6.47 8.06 6.59
N SER A 128 -6.01 7.00 7.26
CA SER A 128 -5.29 7.12 8.53
C SER A 128 -3.87 7.63 8.33
N ALA A 129 -3.08 6.98 7.47
CA ALA A 129 -1.65 7.24 7.36
C ALA A 129 -1.33 8.58 6.67
N ALA A 130 -2.08 8.96 5.65
CA ALA A 130 -1.83 10.17 4.86
C ALA A 130 -2.63 11.40 5.32
N ASP A 131 -3.62 11.21 6.21
CA ASP A 131 -4.54 12.27 6.64
C ASP A 131 -4.67 12.32 8.15
N ILE A 132 -5.73 11.73 8.71
CA ILE A 132 -6.14 11.96 10.09
C ILE A 132 -5.14 11.48 11.15
N GLY A 133 -4.35 10.44 10.86
CA GLY A 133 -3.34 9.86 11.75
C GLY A 133 -1.89 10.24 11.45
N ILE A 134 -1.64 11.06 10.41
CA ILE A 134 -0.29 11.37 9.94
C ILE A 134 0.61 11.95 11.04
N GLY A 135 0.07 12.82 11.91
CA GLY A 135 0.82 13.42 13.01
C GLY A 135 1.28 12.39 14.05
N SER A 136 0.44 11.39 14.35
CA SER A 136 0.81 10.34 15.31
C SER A 136 1.85 9.37 14.73
N ILE A 137 1.75 9.04 13.44
CA ILE A 137 2.71 8.18 12.73
C ILE A 137 4.05 8.91 12.57
N SER A 138 4.04 10.13 12.04
CA SER A 138 5.25 10.96 11.91
C SER A 138 5.95 11.16 13.27
N GLY A 139 5.19 11.39 14.35
CA GLY A 139 5.75 11.48 15.69
C GLY A 139 6.39 10.20 16.19
N ALA A 140 5.86 9.02 15.84
CA ALA A 140 6.46 7.72 16.17
C ALA A 140 7.73 7.46 15.36
N LEU A 141 7.72 7.78 14.06
CA LEU A 141 8.90 7.72 13.20
C LEU A 141 10.01 8.64 13.72
N TYR A 142 9.68 9.89 14.07
CA TYR A 142 10.65 10.85 14.62
C TYR A 142 11.32 10.35 15.91
N ARG A 143 10.56 9.70 16.79
CA ARG A 143 11.10 9.10 18.02
C ARG A 143 11.86 7.78 17.78
N ASN A 144 11.91 7.33 16.56
CA ASN A 144 12.59 6.12 16.12
C ASN A 144 12.17 4.85 16.90
N HIS A 145 10.88 4.72 17.21
CA HIS A 145 10.38 3.51 17.85
C HIS A 145 10.49 2.32 16.89
N ASP A 146 11.05 1.22 17.41
CA ASP A 146 11.32 0.02 16.62
C ASP A 146 10.01 -0.69 16.23
N ALA A 147 9.50 -0.34 15.07
CA ALA A 147 8.27 -0.86 14.49
C ALA A 147 8.19 -0.57 12.99
N LEU A 148 7.55 -1.46 12.24
CA LEU A 148 7.23 -1.25 10.84
C LEU A 148 5.81 -0.71 10.68
N PHE A 149 5.69 0.50 10.16
CA PHE A 149 4.44 1.11 9.76
C PHE A 149 4.11 0.77 8.30
N VAL A 150 3.00 0.08 8.08
CA VAL A 150 2.57 -0.34 6.75
C VAL A 150 1.27 0.39 6.38
N CYS A 151 1.33 1.20 5.35
CA CYS A 151 0.14 1.81 4.77
C CYS A 151 -0.41 0.90 3.66
N TYR A 152 -1.66 0.40 3.82
CA TYR A 152 -2.41 -0.15 2.71
C TYR A 152 -3.17 1.00 2.03
N ASP A 153 -2.68 1.38 0.86
CA ASP A 153 -3.24 2.49 0.10
C ASP A 153 -4.24 1.98 -0.94
N ASN A 154 -5.51 2.17 -0.66
CA ASN A 154 -6.59 1.91 -1.59
C ASN A 154 -7.20 3.21 -2.14
N GLU A 155 -6.47 4.33 -1.96
CA GLU A 155 -6.74 5.65 -2.52
C GLU A 155 -8.11 6.24 -2.13
N CYS A 156 -8.65 5.83 -0.97
CA CYS A 156 -9.91 6.38 -0.45
C CYS A 156 -10.18 5.97 1.01
N TYR A 157 -11.04 6.70 1.69
CA TYR A 157 -11.72 6.21 2.89
C TYR A 157 -12.76 5.17 2.46
N ALA A 158 -12.30 3.94 2.19
CA ALA A 158 -13.12 2.93 1.54
C ALA A 158 -14.22 2.35 2.44
N ASN A 159 -13.93 2.12 3.72
CA ASN A 159 -14.87 1.50 4.65
C ASN A 159 -16.13 2.33 4.89
N THR A 160 -15.99 3.64 4.92
CA THR A 160 -17.08 4.58 5.22
C THR A 160 -17.91 4.94 3.99
N GLY A 161 -17.58 4.45 2.81
CA GLY A 161 -18.34 4.66 1.57
C GLY A 161 -17.57 5.39 0.48
N ILE A 162 -16.27 5.11 0.35
CA ILE A 162 -15.42 5.57 -0.78
C ILE A 162 -15.30 7.10 -0.83
N GLN A 163 -15.07 7.74 0.29
CA GLN A 163 -14.75 9.19 0.32
C GLN A 163 -13.32 9.41 -0.16
N THR A 164 -13.05 10.61 -0.69
CA THR A 164 -11.70 10.99 -1.11
C THR A 164 -10.73 10.98 0.06
N SER A 165 -9.54 10.46 -0.18
CA SER A 165 -8.38 10.60 0.73
C SER A 165 -7.32 11.49 0.08
N PRO A 166 -6.27 11.89 0.82
CA PRO A 166 -5.15 12.62 0.22
C PRO A 166 -4.42 11.86 -0.87
N THR A 167 -4.44 10.51 -0.86
CA THR A 167 -3.79 9.67 -1.88
C THR A 167 -4.68 9.37 -3.09
N THR A 168 -5.98 9.71 -3.06
CA THR A 168 -6.85 9.58 -4.23
C THR A 168 -6.21 10.30 -5.42
N PRO A 169 -6.04 9.63 -6.59
CA PRO A 169 -5.36 10.22 -7.73
C PRO A 169 -6.16 11.37 -8.36
N TYR A 170 -5.48 12.20 -9.16
CA TYR A 170 -6.13 13.17 -10.02
C TYR A 170 -7.21 12.47 -10.85
N ALA A 171 -8.35 13.11 -11.00
CA ALA A 171 -9.51 12.62 -11.73
C ALA A 171 -10.12 11.29 -11.21
N GLY A 172 -9.71 10.80 -10.04
CA GLY A 172 -10.32 9.64 -9.39
C GLY A 172 -11.72 9.98 -8.86
N MET A 173 -12.74 9.27 -9.33
CA MET A 173 -14.10 9.42 -8.84
C MET A 173 -14.23 8.81 -7.44
N THR A 174 -14.79 9.58 -6.51
CA THR A 174 -15.21 9.12 -5.18
C THR A 174 -16.57 9.73 -4.84
N THR A 175 -17.17 9.33 -3.73
CA THR A 175 -18.43 9.93 -3.26
C THR A 175 -18.31 11.43 -2.93
N PHE A 176 -17.09 11.92 -2.64
CA PHE A 176 -16.84 13.34 -2.35
C PHE A 176 -16.28 14.11 -3.56
N THR A 177 -15.88 13.42 -4.62
CA THR A 177 -15.37 14.01 -5.86
C THR A 177 -16.13 13.48 -7.07
N PRO A 178 -17.46 13.64 -7.11
CA PRO A 178 -18.23 13.25 -8.28
C PRO A 178 -17.88 14.16 -9.47
N PHE A 179 -17.80 13.57 -10.65
CA PHE A 179 -17.65 14.35 -11.87
C PHE A 179 -19.00 14.94 -12.34
N GLY A 180 -18.95 16.03 -13.11
CA GLY A 180 -20.13 16.68 -13.67
C GLY A 180 -19.77 17.84 -14.60
N LYS A 181 -20.77 18.55 -15.12
CA LYS A 181 -20.54 19.64 -16.07
C LYS A 181 -19.62 20.76 -15.54
N ALA A 182 -19.71 21.07 -14.23
CA ALA A 182 -18.90 22.12 -13.61
C ALA A 182 -17.50 21.64 -13.22
N ILE A 183 -17.33 20.35 -12.97
CA ILE A 183 -16.08 19.72 -12.57
C ILE A 183 -15.98 18.38 -13.32
N PRO A 184 -15.60 18.42 -14.61
CA PRO A 184 -15.60 17.22 -15.44
C PRO A 184 -14.58 16.17 -14.99
N GLU A 185 -13.46 16.59 -14.42
CA GLU A 185 -12.42 15.73 -13.88
C GLU A 185 -12.77 15.08 -12.52
N GLY A 186 -13.72 15.64 -11.77
CA GLY A 186 -13.99 15.23 -10.39
C GLY A 186 -12.90 15.71 -9.41
N LYS A 187 -11.91 14.89 -9.06
CA LYS A 187 -10.81 15.30 -8.19
C LYS A 187 -9.74 16.10 -8.94
N LYS A 188 -9.51 17.34 -8.53
CA LYS A 188 -8.57 18.28 -9.18
C LYS A 188 -7.11 18.12 -8.75
N LEU A 189 -6.90 17.80 -7.46
CA LEU A 189 -5.55 17.75 -6.90
C LEU A 189 -4.87 16.42 -7.19
N PRO A 190 -3.54 16.43 -7.41
CA PRO A 190 -2.75 15.20 -7.46
C PRO A 190 -2.76 14.47 -6.10
N PRO A 191 -2.38 13.19 -6.07
CA PRO A 191 -2.23 12.47 -4.81
C PRO A 191 -1.06 13.01 -3.99
N LYS A 192 -1.18 12.93 -2.67
CA LYS A 192 -0.08 13.20 -1.74
C LYS A 192 1.00 12.13 -1.89
N ASN A 193 2.24 12.53 -2.04
CA ASN A 193 3.36 11.59 -2.08
C ASN A 193 3.79 11.21 -0.65
N LEU A 194 3.00 10.31 -0.03
CA LEU A 194 3.15 9.95 1.38
C LEU A 194 4.54 9.34 1.67
N ALA A 195 4.99 8.38 0.87
CA ALA A 195 6.26 7.71 1.11
C ALA A 195 7.46 8.67 1.01
N LYS A 196 7.47 9.59 0.03
CA LYS A 196 8.50 10.65 -0.06
C LYS A 196 8.47 11.57 1.15
N MET A 197 7.29 11.97 1.61
CA MET A 197 7.17 12.79 2.84
C MET A 197 7.76 12.06 4.05
N MET A 198 7.54 10.74 4.17
CA MET A 198 8.10 9.95 5.27
C MET A 198 9.62 9.83 5.15
N ALA A 199 10.17 9.57 3.96
CA ALA A 199 11.61 9.45 3.75
C ALA A 199 12.35 10.78 3.99
N GLU A 200 11.87 11.87 3.38
CA GLU A 200 12.50 13.19 3.49
C GLU A 200 12.34 13.79 4.90
N GLY A 201 11.20 13.55 5.55
CA GLY A 201 10.95 14.05 6.91
C GLY A 201 11.59 13.22 8.01
N HIS A 202 11.98 11.97 7.74
CA HIS A 202 12.55 11.03 8.73
C HIS A 202 13.74 10.27 8.13
N PRO A 203 14.86 10.94 7.82
CA PRO A 203 15.97 10.38 7.05
C PRO A 203 16.72 9.23 7.75
N HIS A 204 16.40 8.92 9.00
CA HIS A 204 16.91 7.78 9.75
C HIS A 204 16.04 6.51 9.63
N CYS A 205 14.86 6.62 9.00
CA CYS A 205 13.94 5.50 8.83
C CYS A 205 14.17 4.79 7.49
N TYR A 206 14.03 3.46 7.49
CA TYR A 206 13.85 2.74 6.24
C TYR A 206 12.47 3.05 5.68
N VAL A 207 12.38 3.45 4.42
CA VAL A 207 11.10 3.75 3.76
C VAL A 207 11.06 3.10 2.38
N ALA A 208 9.93 2.46 2.07
CA ALA A 208 9.77 1.84 0.75
C ALA A 208 8.35 1.96 0.22
N THR A 209 8.23 1.90 -1.10
CA THR A 209 6.96 1.69 -1.81
C THR A 209 6.92 0.28 -2.40
N THR A 210 5.73 -0.29 -2.51
CA THR A 210 5.50 -1.61 -3.09
C THR A 210 4.04 -1.74 -3.55
N THR A 211 3.65 -2.90 -4.05
CA THR A 211 2.28 -3.21 -4.47
C THR A 211 1.97 -4.68 -4.30
N VAL A 212 0.69 -5.01 -4.18
CA VAL A 212 0.22 -6.41 -4.19
C VAL A 212 0.49 -7.13 -5.52
N GLY A 213 0.88 -6.40 -6.56
CA GLY A 213 1.28 -6.95 -7.85
C GLY A 213 2.62 -7.68 -7.86
N TYR A 214 3.49 -7.38 -6.87
CA TYR A 214 4.85 -7.94 -6.74
C TYR A 214 5.04 -8.52 -5.33
N PRO A 215 4.56 -9.74 -5.07
CA PRO A 215 4.53 -10.31 -3.71
C PRO A 215 5.91 -10.54 -3.11
N VAL A 216 6.93 -10.92 -3.89
CA VAL A 216 8.31 -11.10 -3.40
C VAL A 216 8.90 -9.77 -2.95
N ASP A 217 8.77 -8.71 -3.76
CA ASP A 217 9.19 -7.35 -3.40
C ASP A 217 8.51 -6.88 -2.12
N LEU A 218 7.18 -7.09 -2.00
CA LEU A 218 6.41 -6.74 -0.81
C LEU A 218 6.93 -7.48 0.44
N MET A 219 7.18 -8.78 0.33
CA MET A 219 7.67 -9.59 1.46
C MET A 219 9.10 -9.20 1.84
N ASN A 220 10.00 -9.00 0.87
CA ASN A 220 11.37 -8.60 1.13
C ASN A 220 11.45 -7.21 1.76
N LYS A 221 10.68 -6.24 1.29
CA LYS A 221 10.60 -4.91 1.89
C LYS A 221 10.00 -4.94 3.30
N THR A 222 9.04 -5.84 3.55
CA THR A 222 8.54 -6.09 4.91
C THR A 222 9.65 -6.59 5.82
N ARG A 223 10.44 -7.58 5.38
CA ARG A 223 11.56 -8.12 6.16
C ARG A 223 12.69 -7.10 6.36
N LYS A 224 13.05 -6.34 5.31
CA LYS A 224 14.01 -5.23 5.43
C LYS A 224 13.56 -4.19 6.45
N GLY A 225 12.27 -3.82 6.43
CA GLY A 225 11.70 -2.87 7.38
C GLY A 225 11.70 -3.39 8.83
N LEU A 226 11.44 -4.70 9.03
CA LEU A 226 11.50 -5.33 10.36
C LEU A 226 12.93 -5.59 10.83
N ASN A 227 13.88 -5.82 9.92
CA ASN A 227 15.29 -5.96 10.23
C ASN A 227 15.98 -4.61 10.53
N HIS A 228 15.38 -3.51 10.07
CA HIS A 228 15.87 -2.17 10.39
C HIS A 228 15.69 -1.88 11.88
N VAL A 229 16.79 -1.52 12.55
CA VAL A 229 16.73 -1.15 13.97
C VAL A 229 16.19 0.26 14.12
N GLY A 230 14.95 0.36 14.56
CA GLY A 230 14.20 1.61 14.66
C GLY A 230 12.96 1.62 13.79
N ALA A 231 12.47 2.82 13.49
CA ALA A 231 11.23 2.99 12.77
C ALA A 231 11.41 2.76 11.26
N ALA A 232 10.46 2.05 10.67
CA ALA A 232 10.39 1.84 9.23
C ALA A 232 8.97 2.12 8.69
N PHE A 233 8.86 2.52 7.42
CA PHE A 233 7.59 2.82 6.78
C PHE A 233 7.49 2.15 5.40
N LEU A 234 6.42 1.39 5.18
CA LEU A 234 6.13 0.73 3.92
C LEU A 234 4.80 1.23 3.35
N HIS A 235 4.83 1.82 2.16
CA HIS A 235 3.65 2.29 1.44
C HIS A 235 3.29 1.31 0.34
N CYS A 236 2.21 0.56 0.53
CA CYS A 236 1.78 -0.49 -0.38
C CYS A 236 0.53 -0.09 -1.16
N TYR A 237 0.61 -0.14 -2.48
CA TYR A 237 -0.52 0.05 -3.37
C TYR A 237 -1.44 -1.17 -3.35
N THR A 238 -2.69 -0.96 -2.96
CA THR A 238 -3.65 -2.05 -2.70
C THR A 238 -5.01 -1.76 -3.34
N PRO A 239 -5.26 -2.20 -4.58
CA PRO A 239 -6.49 -1.88 -5.29
C PRO A 239 -7.76 -2.28 -4.51
N CYS A 240 -8.76 -1.39 -4.53
CA CYS A 240 -10.06 -1.60 -3.91
C CYS A 240 -11.13 -1.87 -4.97
N GLN A 241 -11.50 -3.14 -5.19
CA GLN A 241 -12.45 -3.52 -6.25
C GLN A 241 -13.81 -2.82 -6.10
N LYS A 242 -14.24 -2.55 -4.88
CA LYS A 242 -15.53 -1.89 -4.60
C LYS A 242 -15.49 -0.42 -4.97
N GLY A 243 -14.42 0.29 -4.56
CA GLY A 243 -14.29 1.73 -4.82
C GLY A 243 -13.90 2.07 -6.25
N TRP A 244 -13.12 1.21 -6.89
CA TRP A 244 -12.60 1.47 -8.24
C TRP A 244 -13.42 0.83 -9.34
N VAL A 245 -14.37 -0.03 -8.98
CA VAL A 245 -15.31 -0.70 -9.89
C VAL A 245 -14.57 -1.50 -10.96
N TYR A 246 -14.01 -2.66 -10.56
CA TYR A 246 -13.36 -3.61 -11.45
C TYR A 246 -13.65 -5.06 -11.03
N GLN A 247 -13.32 -6.04 -11.88
CA GLN A 247 -13.50 -7.46 -11.58
C GLN A 247 -12.58 -7.92 -10.45
N THR A 248 -13.11 -8.65 -9.48
CA THR A 248 -12.39 -9.10 -8.28
C THR A 248 -11.12 -9.91 -8.55
N SER A 249 -11.04 -10.60 -9.69
CA SER A 249 -9.87 -11.35 -10.14
C SER A 249 -8.71 -10.48 -10.63
N MET A 250 -8.95 -9.18 -10.90
CA MET A 250 -7.98 -8.28 -11.54
C MET A 250 -7.11 -7.50 -10.54
N THR A 251 -7.27 -7.71 -9.23
CA THR A 251 -6.58 -6.94 -8.19
C THR A 251 -5.06 -6.98 -8.32
N VAL A 252 -4.49 -8.16 -8.50
CA VAL A 252 -3.03 -8.33 -8.64
C VAL A 252 -2.52 -7.71 -9.94
N GLU A 253 -3.29 -7.89 -11.03
CA GLU A 253 -2.96 -7.31 -12.32
C GLU A 253 -2.97 -5.76 -12.26
N LEU A 254 -3.98 -5.16 -11.62
CA LEU A 254 -3.99 -3.71 -11.39
C LEU A 254 -2.77 -3.24 -10.60
N GLY A 255 -2.34 -4.02 -9.61
CA GLY A 255 -1.12 -3.75 -8.86
C GLY A 255 0.15 -3.77 -9.72
N ARG A 256 0.19 -4.57 -10.80
CA ARG A 256 1.28 -4.57 -11.79
C ARG A 256 1.16 -3.41 -12.76
N ARG A 257 -0.03 -3.22 -13.34
CA ARG A 257 -0.28 -2.20 -14.36
C ARG A 257 0.00 -0.78 -13.88
N VAL A 258 -0.27 -0.47 -12.61
CA VAL A 258 0.04 0.87 -12.07
C VAL A 258 1.54 1.15 -12.05
N VAL A 259 2.37 0.13 -11.81
CA VAL A 259 3.84 0.25 -11.86
C VAL A 259 4.32 0.32 -13.32
N GLU A 260 3.84 -0.59 -14.17
CA GLU A 260 4.15 -0.61 -15.59
C GLU A 260 3.72 0.67 -16.34
N SER A 261 2.72 1.38 -15.83
CA SER A 261 2.28 2.68 -16.37
C SER A 261 3.06 3.89 -15.84
N GLY A 262 3.96 3.70 -14.85
CA GLY A 262 4.71 4.79 -14.23
C GLY A 262 3.93 5.63 -13.22
N LEU A 263 2.66 5.32 -12.95
CA LEU A 263 1.86 6.08 -11.98
C LEU A 263 2.21 5.76 -10.52
N TRP A 264 2.78 4.58 -10.28
CA TRP A 264 3.25 4.17 -8.95
C TRP A 264 4.69 3.66 -9.02
N PRO A 265 5.71 4.54 -8.88
CA PRO A 265 7.10 4.13 -8.78
C PRO A 265 7.33 3.24 -7.56
N VAL A 266 7.97 2.09 -7.77
CA VAL A 266 8.40 1.19 -6.69
C VAL A 266 9.86 1.47 -6.37
N TRP A 267 10.16 1.72 -5.10
CA TRP A 267 11.50 2.08 -4.63
C TRP A 267 11.68 1.76 -3.14
N GLU A 268 12.92 1.79 -2.69
CA GLU A 268 13.29 1.79 -1.28
C GLU A 268 14.30 2.91 -1.00
N TYR A 269 14.22 3.49 0.19
CA TYR A 269 15.17 4.43 0.74
C TYR A 269 15.94 3.74 1.86
N ASP A 270 17.26 3.64 1.69
CA ASP A 270 18.19 3.12 2.68
C ASP A 270 18.75 4.29 3.52
N PRO A 271 18.42 4.37 4.82
CA PRO A 271 18.91 5.44 5.67
C PRO A 271 20.44 5.41 5.89
N ALA A 272 21.10 4.25 5.78
CA ALA A 272 22.55 4.13 5.96
C ALA A 272 23.32 4.85 4.85
N GLY A 273 22.93 4.64 3.59
CA GLY A 273 23.51 5.30 2.42
C GLY A 273 22.84 6.63 2.08
N ARG A 274 21.66 6.92 2.63
CA ARG A 274 20.77 7.99 2.19
C ARG A 274 20.45 7.91 0.70
N GLU A 275 20.27 6.69 0.21
CA GLU A 275 20.10 6.37 -1.20
C GLU A 275 18.72 5.86 -1.50
N TYR A 276 18.19 6.24 -2.69
CA TYR A 276 17.00 5.67 -3.27
C TYR A 276 17.37 4.60 -4.28
N ARG A 277 16.80 3.41 -4.14
CA ARG A 277 16.91 2.33 -5.12
C ARG A 277 15.54 2.13 -5.75
N TYR A 278 15.49 2.21 -7.07
CA TYR A 278 14.26 2.10 -7.83
C TYR A 278 14.13 0.73 -8.48
N PHE A 279 12.96 0.15 -8.41
CA PHE A 279 12.60 -1.01 -9.21
C PHE A 279 12.23 -0.56 -10.63
N HIS A 280 12.80 -1.22 -11.63
CA HIS A 280 12.53 -0.96 -13.04
C HIS A 280 11.65 -2.07 -13.59
N PRO A 281 10.36 -1.82 -13.87
CA PRO A 281 9.50 -2.86 -14.40
C PRO A 281 9.96 -3.29 -15.81
N PRO A 282 9.80 -4.57 -16.16
CA PRO A 282 10.27 -5.10 -17.43
C PRO A 282 9.52 -4.54 -18.64
N VAL A 283 8.35 -3.95 -18.43
CA VAL A 283 7.48 -3.40 -19.47
C VAL A 283 7.01 -2.02 -19.06
N GLN A 284 7.10 -1.07 -19.98
CA GLN A 284 6.44 0.24 -19.86
C GLN A 284 5.15 0.24 -20.67
N ARG A 285 4.06 0.73 -20.07
CA ARG A 285 2.74 0.81 -20.69
C ARG A 285 2.19 2.22 -20.66
N PRO A 286 1.33 2.60 -21.62
CA PRO A 286 0.60 3.83 -21.52
C PRO A 286 -0.37 3.78 -20.34
N VAL A 287 -0.65 4.95 -19.72
CA VAL A 287 -1.58 5.02 -18.60
C VAL A 287 -2.99 4.52 -18.94
N THR A 288 -3.37 4.58 -20.22
CA THR A 288 -4.66 4.10 -20.73
C THR A 288 -4.89 2.62 -20.40
N ASP A 289 -3.85 1.78 -20.46
CA ASP A 289 -3.95 0.35 -20.18
C ASP A 289 -4.33 0.08 -18.71
N TYR A 290 -3.90 0.95 -17.82
CA TYR A 290 -4.26 0.91 -16.40
C TYR A 290 -5.62 1.56 -16.11
N LEU A 291 -5.89 2.74 -16.71
CA LEU A 291 -7.11 3.50 -16.46
C LEU A 291 -8.37 2.77 -16.95
N ALA A 292 -8.29 2.13 -18.12
CA ALA A 292 -9.39 1.40 -18.72
C ALA A 292 -9.89 0.22 -17.85
N MET A 293 -9.04 -0.31 -16.99
CA MET A 293 -9.40 -1.41 -16.08
C MET A 293 -10.36 -1.01 -14.96
N GLN A 294 -10.71 0.29 -14.80
CA GLN A 294 -11.37 0.81 -13.61
C GLN A 294 -12.54 1.72 -13.96
N GLY A 295 -13.73 1.39 -13.45
CA GLY A 295 -14.91 2.21 -13.66
C GLY A 295 -14.83 3.61 -13.04
N ARG A 296 -14.01 3.81 -11.99
CA ARG A 296 -13.81 5.15 -11.39
C ARG A 296 -13.19 6.19 -12.33
N PHE A 297 -12.61 5.75 -13.44
CA PHE A 297 -12.04 6.58 -14.49
C PHE A 297 -12.90 6.63 -15.77
N GLY A 298 -14.11 6.08 -15.72
CA GLY A 298 -15.01 5.98 -16.87
C GLY A 298 -15.42 7.30 -17.51
N HIS A 299 -15.26 8.40 -16.81
CA HIS A 299 -15.64 9.76 -17.23
C HIS A 299 -14.49 10.56 -17.86
N LEU A 300 -13.27 10.03 -17.90
CA LEU A 300 -12.10 10.79 -18.33
C LEU A 300 -12.22 11.25 -19.78
N LEU A 301 -11.88 12.51 -20.00
CA LEU A 301 -11.67 13.11 -21.32
C LEU A 301 -10.18 12.99 -21.72
N PRO A 302 -9.83 13.13 -23.00
CA PRO A 302 -8.45 13.01 -23.48
C PRO A 302 -7.44 13.89 -22.73
N GLU A 303 -7.82 15.12 -22.39
CA GLU A 303 -6.96 16.05 -21.64
C GLU A 303 -6.66 15.56 -20.20
N HIS A 304 -7.59 14.84 -19.57
CA HIS A 304 -7.37 14.25 -18.26
C HIS A 304 -6.36 13.09 -18.35
N VAL A 305 -6.51 12.26 -19.37
CA VAL A 305 -5.59 11.14 -19.64
C VAL A 305 -4.19 11.67 -19.96
N ALA A 306 -4.08 12.72 -20.79
CA ALA A 306 -2.80 13.38 -21.09
C ALA A 306 -2.12 13.94 -19.83
N THR A 307 -2.90 14.52 -18.90
CA THR A 307 -2.39 15.01 -17.61
C THR A 307 -1.80 13.86 -16.77
N MET A 308 -2.47 12.71 -16.75
CA MET A 308 -2.00 11.53 -16.03
C MET A 308 -0.77 10.90 -16.70
N GLN A 309 -0.73 10.85 -18.04
CA GLN A 309 0.43 10.37 -18.78
C GLN A 309 1.65 11.27 -18.51
N ALA A 310 1.49 12.59 -18.54
CA ALA A 310 2.57 13.51 -18.21
C ALA A 310 3.08 13.35 -16.77
N ALA A 311 2.23 12.94 -15.84
CA ALA A 311 2.67 12.60 -14.47
C ALA A 311 3.48 11.30 -14.44
N ALA A 312 3.06 10.28 -15.17
CA ALA A 312 3.78 9.01 -15.34
C ALA A 312 5.15 9.23 -16.01
N ASP A 313 5.22 10.05 -17.05
CA ASP A 313 6.46 10.38 -17.76
C ASP A 313 7.48 11.07 -16.83
N ARG A 314 7.01 11.97 -15.96
CA ARG A 314 7.87 12.59 -14.94
C ARG A 314 8.41 11.55 -13.94
N ASN A 315 7.60 10.58 -13.57
CA ASN A 315 8.02 9.50 -12.69
C ASN A 315 9.08 8.62 -13.39
N TRP A 316 8.89 8.25 -14.67
CA TRP A 316 9.87 7.51 -15.46
C TRP A 316 11.22 8.24 -15.52
N ALA A 317 11.18 9.53 -15.84
CA ALA A 317 12.39 10.37 -15.87
C ALA A 317 13.08 10.43 -14.48
N ALA A 318 12.30 10.53 -13.41
CA ALA A 318 12.84 10.59 -12.05
C ALA A 318 13.53 9.29 -11.60
N ILE A 319 13.13 8.14 -12.16
CA ILE A 319 13.76 6.84 -11.87
C ILE A 319 14.84 6.47 -12.92
N GLY A 320 15.17 7.37 -13.84
CA GLY A 320 16.22 7.17 -14.84
C GLY A 320 15.82 6.26 -16.01
N MET A 321 14.52 6.10 -16.28
CA MET A 321 14.03 5.32 -17.43
C MET A 321 13.65 6.23 -18.59
N ASP A 322 14.11 5.88 -19.78
CA ASP A 322 13.65 6.52 -21.01
C ASP A 322 12.21 6.11 -21.34
N VAL A 323 11.37 7.10 -21.58
CA VAL A 323 9.96 6.84 -21.96
C VAL A 323 9.89 6.71 -23.48
N PRO A 324 9.43 5.55 -24.01
CA PRO A 324 9.23 5.35 -25.44
C PRO A 324 8.28 6.41 -26.04
N ARG A 325 8.57 6.88 -27.25
CA ARG A 325 7.75 7.94 -27.92
C ARG A 325 6.28 7.59 -27.98
N HIS A 326 5.94 6.36 -28.34
CA HIS A 326 4.55 5.90 -28.44
C HIS A 326 3.76 5.93 -27.11
N LEU A 327 4.43 6.04 -25.97
CA LEU A 327 3.77 6.22 -24.67
C LEU A 327 3.52 7.70 -24.36
N ARG A 328 4.29 8.61 -24.97
CA ARG A 328 4.13 10.06 -24.81
C ARG A 328 3.02 10.62 -25.71
N ASP A 329 2.92 10.03 -26.91
CA ASP A 329 1.98 10.48 -27.93
C ASP A 329 0.62 9.78 -27.72
N LEU A 330 -0.18 10.31 -26.79
CA LEU A 330 -1.59 9.92 -26.63
C LEU A 330 -2.45 10.55 -27.75
N GLU A 331 -1.95 10.45 -29.00
CA GLU A 331 -2.63 11.02 -30.17
C GLU A 331 -3.90 10.24 -30.57
N ASP A 332 -4.18 9.10 -29.92
CA ASP A 332 -5.40 8.35 -30.18
C ASP A 332 -6.39 8.40 -28.99
N PRO A 333 -7.23 9.44 -28.90
CA PRO A 333 -8.29 9.54 -27.89
C PRO A 333 -9.26 8.36 -27.91
N ALA A 334 -9.40 7.71 -29.09
CA ALA A 334 -10.26 6.54 -29.25
C ALA A 334 -9.68 5.26 -28.62
N ARG A 335 -8.36 5.19 -28.33
CA ARG A 335 -7.74 4.01 -27.71
C ARG A 335 -8.30 3.74 -26.33
N HIS A 336 -8.43 4.77 -25.50
CA HIS A 336 -9.01 4.62 -24.15
C HIS A 336 -10.47 4.14 -24.21
N GLN A 337 -11.23 4.60 -25.20
CA GLN A 337 -12.60 4.15 -25.40
C GLN A 337 -12.64 2.71 -25.92
N ARG A 338 -11.78 2.34 -26.90
CA ARG A 338 -11.69 0.97 -27.41
C ARG A 338 -11.32 -0.04 -26.32
N LEU A 339 -10.35 0.28 -25.46
CA LEU A 339 -9.97 -0.58 -24.35
C LEU A 339 -11.12 -0.78 -23.36
N LYS A 340 -11.95 0.23 -23.13
CA LYS A 340 -13.17 0.09 -22.33
C LYS A 340 -14.20 -0.83 -22.99
N ASP A 341 -14.37 -0.70 -24.28
CA ASP A 341 -15.40 -1.43 -25.02
C ASP A 341 -14.99 -2.90 -25.26
N GLU A 342 -13.70 -3.16 -25.49
CA GLU A 342 -13.16 -4.48 -25.82
C GLU A 342 -12.84 -5.35 -24.60
N GLU A 343 -12.26 -4.78 -23.57
CA GLU A 343 -11.74 -5.53 -22.41
C GLU A 343 -12.69 -5.53 -21.19
N TYR A 344 -13.60 -4.55 -21.12
CA TYR A 344 -14.44 -4.29 -19.94
C TYR A 344 -15.92 -3.99 -20.29
N SER A 345 -16.48 -4.63 -21.28
CA SER A 345 -17.94 -4.68 -21.45
C SER A 345 -18.60 -5.47 -20.30
N MET A 346 -18.42 -4.96 -19.09
CA MET A 346 -19.12 -5.46 -17.94
C MET A 346 -20.53 -4.88 -17.91
N PRO A 347 -21.56 -5.68 -17.70
CA PRO A 347 -22.83 -5.14 -17.27
C PRO A 347 -22.56 -4.44 -15.94
N VAL A 348 -22.57 -3.11 -15.95
CA VAL A 348 -22.66 -2.32 -14.72
C VAL A 348 -23.96 -2.79 -14.05
N ASN A 349 -23.82 -3.60 -13.03
CA ASN A 349 -24.92 -3.99 -12.19
C ASN A 349 -25.41 -2.70 -11.50
N ARG A 350 -26.29 -1.94 -12.19
CA ARG A 350 -27.00 -0.77 -11.67
C ARG A 350 -28.10 -1.27 -10.74
N GLY A 351 -27.72 -1.99 -9.72
CA GLY A 351 -28.65 -2.57 -8.80
C GLY A 351 -28.05 -2.63 -7.40
N VAL A 352 -27.89 -1.47 -6.78
CA VAL A 352 -28.20 -1.29 -5.37
C VAL A 352 -28.66 0.14 -5.24
N GLY A 353 -29.92 0.34 -5.51
CA GLY A 353 -30.65 1.49 -5.02
C GLY A 353 -30.98 1.28 -3.56
N ALA A 354 -31.04 2.40 -2.87
CA ALA A 354 -31.52 2.67 -1.52
C ALA A 354 -30.76 1.99 -0.36
#